data_ba28109d651ae997d65e2be87944ac62
#
_entry.id   ba28109d651ae997d65e2be87944ac62
#
_cell.length_a   1.000
_cell.length_b   1.000
_cell.length_c   1.000
_cell.angle_alpha   90.00
_cell.angle_beta   90.00
_cell.angle_gamma   90.00
#
_symmetry.space_group_name_H-M   'P 1'
#
loop_
_entity.id
_entity.type
_entity.pdbx_description
1 polymer ?
#
loop_
_entity_poly.entity_id
_entity_poly.type
_entity_poly.pdbx_seq_one_letter_code
_entity_poly.pdbx_strand_id
1 'polypeptide(L)'
;SEALEMQKVAHETGRILSIGVCNRFGTAVNHIKDLIDAGELGEVYHVYASFRANRSIPGIGGDFTRKSASGGGTLIDWGVHYLDLILYCCGEPKPLTASGEAFCKLGKNIKDYVYTGMWAENTADMDGVYDVDDSVTGIIRTDGPTISFNGAWAENIGESETYIDFIGDKAGIRHQYCGGFVLYSVKNGMLLRSEPKFRSKDFYEEEINSFVDCVITREHNRADIDLAIATSKIMQAIYDSSELHREVVID
;
A
#
# COMPACT_ATOMS: atom_id res chain seq x y z
N SER A 1 17.10 -5.78 5.64
CA SER A 1 18.03 -5.72 6.75
C SER A 1 17.36 -5.87 8.09
N GLU A 2 16.81 -4.84 8.76
CA GLU A 2 16.18 -4.95 10.08
C GLU A 2 14.94 -5.86 10.05
N ALA A 3 14.08 -5.73 9.03
CA ALA A 3 12.92 -6.60 8.87
C ALA A 3 13.30 -8.08 8.74
N LEU A 4 14.39 -8.40 8.02
CA LEU A 4 14.93 -9.77 7.92
C LEU A 4 15.48 -10.26 9.24
N GLU A 5 16.07 -9.41 10.07
CA GLU A 5 16.52 -9.77 11.42
C GLU A 5 15.34 -10.04 12.34
N MET A 6 14.28 -9.20 12.30
CA MET A 6 13.03 -9.42 13.02
C MET A 6 12.39 -10.76 12.63
N GLN A 7 12.29 -11.07 11.34
CA GLN A 7 11.80 -12.34 10.80
C GLN A 7 12.62 -13.51 11.37
N LYS A 8 13.95 -13.44 11.27
CA LYS A 8 14.86 -14.47 11.78
C LYS A 8 14.63 -14.73 13.26
N VAL A 9 14.58 -13.69 14.09
CA VAL A 9 14.36 -13.83 15.55
C VAL A 9 12.98 -14.41 15.84
N ALA A 10 11.93 -14.02 15.11
CA ALA A 10 10.59 -14.61 15.26
C ALA A 10 10.61 -16.12 14.98
N HIS A 11 11.27 -16.56 13.90
CA HIS A 11 11.40 -17.96 13.54
C HIS A 11 12.25 -18.74 14.57
N GLU A 12 13.41 -18.21 14.99
CA GLU A 12 14.30 -18.86 15.96
C GLU A 12 13.65 -19.04 17.33
N THR A 13 12.82 -18.11 17.74
CA THR A 13 12.15 -18.13 19.05
C THR A 13 10.77 -18.79 19.03
N GLY A 14 10.21 -19.06 17.84
CA GLY A 14 8.85 -19.57 17.68
C GLY A 14 7.77 -18.60 18.21
N ARG A 15 8.09 -17.31 18.28
CA ARG A 15 7.15 -16.27 18.71
C ARG A 15 6.34 -15.77 17.53
N ILE A 16 5.07 -15.46 17.78
CA ILE A 16 4.20 -14.83 16.78
C ILE A 16 4.58 -13.36 16.70
N LEU A 17 4.96 -12.93 15.50
CA LEU A 17 5.20 -11.54 15.17
C LEU A 17 4.20 -11.11 14.11
N SER A 18 3.29 -10.21 14.48
CA SER A 18 2.31 -9.62 13.58
C SER A 18 2.69 -8.19 13.25
N ILE A 19 2.53 -7.80 12.00
CA ILE A 19 2.77 -6.45 11.53
C ILE A 19 1.43 -5.69 11.46
N GLY A 20 1.43 -4.41 11.86
CA GLY A 20 0.23 -3.56 11.91
C GLY A 20 -0.28 -3.15 10.52
N VAL A 21 -0.71 -4.10 9.71
CA VAL A 21 -1.26 -3.87 8.36
C VAL A 21 -2.79 -3.97 8.37
N CYS A 22 -3.41 -3.10 9.15
CA CYS A 22 -4.82 -3.12 9.49
C CYS A 22 -5.78 -3.21 8.28
N ASN A 23 -5.38 -2.73 7.11
CA ASN A 23 -6.20 -2.77 5.89
C ASN A 23 -6.56 -4.19 5.45
N ARG A 24 -5.74 -5.21 5.74
CA ARG A 24 -6.06 -6.64 5.49
C ARG A 24 -7.32 -7.11 6.22
N PHE A 25 -7.71 -6.40 7.29
CA PHE A 25 -8.87 -6.74 8.12
C PHE A 25 -10.12 -5.96 7.73
N GLY A 26 -10.02 -5.05 6.75
CA GLY A 26 -11.16 -4.29 6.23
C GLY A 26 -12.22 -5.18 5.57
N THR A 27 -13.50 -4.97 5.91
CA THR A 27 -14.60 -5.78 5.36
C THR A 27 -14.65 -5.73 3.82
N ALA A 28 -14.50 -4.54 3.23
CA ALA A 28 -14.46 -4.39 1.77
C ALA A 28 -13.32 -5.18 1.14
N VAL A 29 -12.13 -5.10 1.74
CA VAL A 29 -10.91 -5.78 1.28
C VAL A 29 -11.09 -7.30 1.29
N ASN A 30 -11.69 -7.85 2.37
CA ASN A 30 -11.96 -9.28 2.43
C ASN A 30 -12.98 -9.73 1.38
N HIS A 31 -14.04 -8.95 1.12
CA HIS A 31 -14.97 -9.26 0.02
C HIS A 31 -14.29 -9.20 -1.36
N ILE A 32 -13.37 -8.25 -1.57
CA ILE A 32 -12.58 -8.19 -2.82
C ILE A 32 -11.72 -9.45 -2.96
N LYS A 33 -11.01 -9.83 -1.89
CA LYS A 33 -10.21 -11.04 -1.87
C LYS A 33 -11.06 -12.29 -2.15
N ASP A 34 -12.20 -12.43 -1.48
CA ASP A 34 -13.13 -13.55 -1.70
C ASP A 34 -13.58 -13.64 -3.17
N LEU A 35 -13.89 -12.51 -3.82
CA LEU A 35 -14.26 -12.46 -5.24
C LEU A 35 -13.09 -12.86 -6.17
N ILE A 36 -11.87 -12.44 -5.85
CA ILE A 36 -10.67 -12.83 -6.61
C ILE A 36 -10.39 -14.32 -6.42
N ASP A 37 -10.41 -14.83 -5.19
CA ASP A 37 -10.17 -16.24 -4.86
C ASP A 37 -11.24 -17.17 -5.47
N ALA A 38 -12.48 -16.70 -5.57
CA ALA A 38 -13.58 -17.43 -6.24
C ALA A 38 -13.47 -17.41 -7.79
N GLY A 39 -12.50 -16.66 -8.36
CA GLY A 39 -12.33 -16.54 -9.79
C GLY A 39 -13.39 -15.70 -10.50
N GLU A 40 -14.13 -14.87 -9.76
CA GLU A 40 -15.17 -13.99 -10.33
C GLU A 40 -14.58 -12.92 -11.27
N LEU A 41 -13.32 -12.51 -11.04
CA LEU A 41 -12.61 -11.59 -11.92
C LEU A 41 -11.90 -12.31 -13.09
N GLY A 42 -11.85 -13.66 -13.07
CA GLY A 42 -10.99 -14.42 -13.97
C GLY A 42 -9.52 -14.29 -13.59
N GLU A 43 -8.62 -14.19 -14.58
CA GLU A 43 -7.21 -13.89 -14.35
C GLU A 43 -7.05 -12.39 -14.08
N VAL A 44 -6.66 -12.04 -12.85
CA VAL A 44 -6.26 -10.65 -12.54
C VAL A 44 -4.85 -10.45 -13.11
N TYR A 45 -4.75 -9.73 -14.21
CA TYR A 45 -3.48 -9.53 -14.94
C TYR A 45 -2.80 -8.19 -14.66
N HIS A 46 -3.57 -7.20 -14.19
CA HIS A 46 -3.04 -5.87 -13.87
C HIS A 46 -3.75 -5.28 -12.64
N VAL A 47 -2.98 -4.64 -11.79
CA VAL A 47 -3.49 -3.81 -10.69
C VAL A 47 -2.90 -2.42 -10.81
N TYR A 48 -3.76 -1.39 -10.71
CA TYR A 48 -3.33 0.00 -10.66
C TYR A 48 -3.72 0.63 -9.33
N ALA A 49 -2.78 1.29 -8.68
CA ALA A 49 -3.03 2.03 -7.44
C ALA A 49 -2.76 3.52 -7.61
N SER A 50 -3.66 4.35 -7.13
CA SER A 50 -3.45 5.77 -6.95
C SER A 50 -3.58 6.13 -5.48
N PHE A 51 -2.53 6.73 -4.89
CA PHE A 51 -2.53 7.28 -3.54
C PHE A 51 -1.92 8.70 -3.56
N ARG A 52 -2.54 9.56 -4.35
CA ARG A 52 -2.07 10.90 -4.66
C ARG A 52 -2.88 11.94 -3.91
N ALA A 53 -2.19 12.84 -3.24
CA ALA A 53 -2.81 14.00 -2.61
C ALA A 53 -2.26 15.31 -3.16
N ASN A 54 -3.06 16.36 -3.03
CA ASN A 54 -2.67 17.71 -3.45
C ASN A 54 -1.66 18.31 -2.45
N ARG A 55 -1.98 18.32 -1.14
CA ARG A 55 -1.17 18.94 -0.08
C ARG A 55 -1.37 18.21 1.25
N SER A 56 -0.70 17.07 1.43
CA SER A 56 -0.86 16.20 2.60
C SER A 56 0.45 15.70 3.18
N ILE A 57 1.53 16.49 3.09
CA ILE A 57 2.80 16.13 3.74
C ILE A 57 2.59 16.10 5.26
N PRO A 58 2.81 14.98 5.98
CA PRO A 58 2.61 14.92 7.42
C PRO A 58 3.71 15.67 8.16
N GLY A 59 3.37 16.70 8.93
CA GLY A 59 4.29 17.43 9.81
C GLY A 59 5.60 17.82 9.13
N ILE A 60 5.52 18.62 8.04
CA ILE A 60 6.69 19.01 7.23
C ILE A 60 7.82 19.55 8.12
N GLY A 61 9.06 19.13 7.86
CA GLY A 61 10.24 19.49 8.66
C GLY A 61 10.45 18.63 9.89
N GLY A 62 9.44 17.85 10.33
CA GLY A 62 9.51 16.95 11.47
C GLY A 62 10.04 15.56 11.13
N ASP A 63 9.74 14.58 12.01
CA ASP A 63 10.29 13.21 11.89
C ASP A 63 9.82 12.46 10.66
N PHE A 64 8.58 12.67 10.20
CA PHE A 64 8.08 12.05 8.96
C PHE A 64 8.88 12.42 7.72
N THR A 65 9.43 13.63 7.68
CA THR A 65 10.09 14.17 6.50
C THR A 65 11.62 14.15 6.58
N ARG A 66 12.15 13.54 7.65
CA ARG A 66 13.59 13.35 7.87
C ARG A 66 13.96 11.88 7.66
N LYS A 67 14.72 11.58 6.61
CA LYS A 67 15.09 10.20 6.20
C LYS A 67 15.72 9.38 7.32
N SER A 68 16.53 10.01 8.18
CA SER A 68 17.17 9.32 9.31
C SER A 68 16.19 8.86 10.40
N ALA A 69 14.96 9.40 10.44
CA ALA A 69 13.91 9.00 11.37
C ALA A 69 12.89 8.07 10.71
N SER A 70 12.41 8.41 9.51
CA SER A 70 11.32 7.71 8.83
C SER A 70 11.78 6.63 7.84
N GLY A 71 13.04 6.65 7.40
CA GLY A 71 13.55 5.76 6.35
C GLY A 71 13.21 6.18 4.93
N GLY A 72 12.12 6.92 4.72
CA GLY A 72 11.63 7.42 3.43
C GLY A 72 10.37 8.25 3.60
N GLY A 73 9.79 8.68 2.50
CA GLY A 73 8.62 9.55 2.47
C GLY A 73 7.32 8.83 2.11
N THR A 74 6.64 9.33 1.07
CA THR A 74 5.30 8.86 0.68
C THR A 74 5.25 7.37 0.35
N LEU A 75 6.34 6.80 -0.20
CA LEU A 75 6.39 5.37 -0.51
C LEU A 75 6.37 4.52 0.78
N ILE A 76 7.14 4.91 1.80
CA ILE A 76 7.19 4.19 3.08
C ILE A 76 5.89 4.38 3.86
N ASP A 77 5.37 5.62 3.95
CA ASP A 77 4.21 5.94 4.78
C ASP A 77 2.89 5.45 4.15
N TRP A 78 2.61 5.85 2.90
CA TRP A 78 1.35 5.47 2.23
C TRP A 78 1.51 4.26 1.33
N GLY A 79 2.61 4.19 0.58
CA GLY A 79 2.84 3.12 -0.39
C GLY A 79 2.81 1.74 0.24
N VAL A 80 3.33 1.57 1.45
CA VAL A 80 3.30 0.30 2.19
C VAL A 80 1.89 -0.27 2.31
N HIS A 81 0.91 0.57 2.63
CA HIS A 81 -0.48 0.14 2.81
C HIS A 81 -1.14 -0.33 1.51
N TYR A 82 -0.87 0.38 0.40
CA TYR A 82 -1.43 0.01 -0.91
C TYR A 82 -0.79 -1.25 -1.47
N LEU A 83 0.53 -1.34 -1.39
CA LEU A 83 1.28 -2.50 -1.90
C LEU A 83 0.93 -3.76 -1.10
N ASP A 84 0.90 -3.67 0.22
CA ASP A 84 0.50 -4.77 1.09
C ASP A 84 -0.91 -5.27 0.79
N LEU A 85 -1.89 -4.35 0.67
CA LEU A 85 -3.26 -4.68 0.35
C LEU A 85 -3.40 -5.36 -1.02
N ILE A 86 -2.66 -4.89 -2.04
CA ILE A 86 -2.66 -5.51 -3.37
C ILE A 86 -2.12 -6.92 -3.31
N LEU A 87 -0.96 -7.14 -2.67
CA LEU A 87 -0.39 -8.48 -2.52
C LEU A 87 -1.36 -9.40 -1.80
N TYR A 88 -1.94 -8.97 -0.70
CA TYR A 88 -2.93 -9.72 0.07
C TYR A 88 -4.15 -10.13 -0.78
N CYS A 89 -4.75 -9.21 -1.50
CA CYS A 89 -5.91 -9.49 -2.34
C CYS A 89 -5.60 -10.45 -3.49
N CYS A 90 -4.39 -10.36 -4.06
CA CYS A 90 -3.96 -11.17 -5.19
C CYS A 90 -3.32 -12.52 -4.80
N GLY A 91 -3.41 -12.94 -3.54
CA GLY A 91 -2.90 -14.24 -3.09
C GLY A 91 -1.39 -14.27 -2.85
N GLU A 92 -0.80 -13.15 -2.47
CA GLU A 92 0.63 -12.97 -2.15
C GLU A 92 1.56 -13.36 -3.32
N PRO A 93 1.37 -12.80 -4.52
CA PRO A 93 2.23 -13.10 -5.65
C PRO A 93 3.67 -12.68 -5.36
N LYS A 94 4.62 -13.51 -5.79
CA LYS A 94 6.05 -13.24 -5.59
C LYS A 94 6.48 -12.05 -6.45
N PRO A 95 7.03 -10.96 -5.88
CA PRO A 95 7.59 -9.87 -6.65
C PRO A 95 8.88 -10.34 -7.35
N LEU A 96 9.06 -9.96 -8.61
CA LEU A 96 10.19 -10.37 -9.46
C LEU A 96 11.11 -9.20 -9.77
N THR A 97 10.55 -8.10 -10.25
CA THR A 97 11.31 -6.88 -10.58
C THR A 97 10.51 -5.64 -10.26
N ALA A 98 11.20 -4.53 -10.03
CA ALA A 98 10.59 -3.22 -9.89
C ALA A 98 11.34 -2.16 -10.70
N SER A 99 10.58 -1.19 -11.21
CA SER A 99 11.09 0.03 -11.82
C SER A 99 10.28 1.21 -11.32
N GLY A 100 10.95 2.26 -10.84
CA GLY A 100 10.25 3.43 -10.32
C GLY A 100 11.15 4.63 -10.12
N GLU A 101 10.50 5.77 -9.86
CA GLU A 101 11.14 7.04 -9.57
C GLU A 101 10.51 7.66 -8.32
N ALA A 102 11.34 8.07 -7.38
CA ALA A 102 10.97 8.78 -6.18
C ALA A 102 11.40 10.26 -6.29
N PHE A 103 10.50 11.17 -6.03
CA PHE A 103 10.72 12.60 -6.21
C PHE A 103 10.64 13.33 -4.88
N CYS A 104 11.55 14.29 -4.69
CA CYS A 104 11.51 15.27 -3.60
C CYS A 104 11.41 16.66 -4.24
N LYS A 105 10.20 17.18 -4.42
CA LYS A 105 9.94 18.41 -5.20
C LYS A 105 9.26 19.51 -4.40
N LEU A 106 8.07 19.24 -3.87
CA LEU A 106 7.27 20.26 -3.19
C LEU A 106 7.70 20.45 -1.74
N GLY A 107 7.95 19.36 -1.02
CA GLY A 107 8.38 19.41 0.37
C GLY A 107 9.76 20.01 0.59
N LYS A 108 10.62 19.94 -0.41
CA LYS A 108 11.98 20.50 -0.35
C LYS A 108 12.00 22.01 -0.03
N ASN A 109 10.98 22.74 -0.44
CA ASN A 109 10.82 24.16 -0.14
C ASN A 109 9.84 24.34 1.03
N ILE A 110 10.24 23.93 2.24
CA ILE A 110 9.41 23.93 3.45
C ILE A 110 8.66 25.25 3.64
N LYS A 111 9.38 26.39 3.50
CA LYS A 111 8.83 27.74 3.74
C LYS A 111 7.79 28.19 2.72
N ASP A 112 7.78 27.59 1.54
CA ASP A 112 6.82 27.90 0.47
C ASP A 112 5.67 26.88 0.42
N TYR A 113 5.70 25.85 1.30
CA TYR A 113 4.67 24.81 1.31
C TYR A 113 3.37 25.32 1.93
N VAL A 114 2.26 25.11 1.23
CA VAL A 114 0.93 25.51 1.67
C VAL A 114 0.11 24.25 1.96
N TYR A 115 -0.41 24.16 3.17
CA TYR A 115 -1.35 23.12 3.57
C TYR A 115 -2.80 23.41 3.14
N THR A 116 -3.59 22.35 3.02
CA THR A 116 -5.03 22.41 2.76
C THR A 116 -5.84 21.59 3.78
N GLY A 117 -5.37 21.51 5.03
CA GLY A 117 -6.07 20.83 6.13
C GLY A 117 -5.59 19.41 6.43
N MET A 118 -4.29 19.18 6.40
CA MET A 118 -3.70 17.90 6.78
C MET A 118 -3.71 17.72 8.31
N TRP A 119 -4.02 16.49 8.80
CA TRP A 119 -4.19 16.19 10.23
C TRP A 119 -2.96 16.53 11.12
N ALA A 120 -1.74 16.42 10.57
CA ALA A 120 -0.50 16.72 11.27
C ALA A 120 0.10 18.09 10.91
N GLU A 121 -0.67 19.01 10.30
CA GLU A 121 -0.21 20.34 9.93
C GLU A 121 0.34 21.13 11.12
N ASN A 122 -0.24 20.98 12.29
CA ASN A 122 0.17 21.64 13.52
C ASN A 122 1.51 21.14 14.10
N THR A 123 2.08 20.06 13.55
CA THR A 123 3.39 19.52 13.94
C THR A 123 4.51 19.94 12.96
N ALA A 124 4.21 20.84 12.03
CA ALA A 124 5.19 21.34 11.05
C ALA A 124 6.31 22.12 11.73
N ASP A 125 7.55 21.85 11.32
CA ASP A 125 8.75 22.59 11.70
C ASP A 125 9.33 23.30 10.47
N MET A 126 9.08 24.59 10.37
CA MET A 126 9.48 25.40 9.21
C MET A 126 10.99 25.63 9.09
N ASP A 127 11.76 25.32 10.13
CA ASP A 127 13.21 25.34 10.16
C ASP A 127 13.84 23.93 10.20
N GLY A 128 12.99 22.90 10.08
CA GLY A 128 13.36 21.50 10.10
C GLY A 128 13.97 20.99 8.76
N VAL A 129 13.98 19.66 8.61
CA VAL A 129 14.61 18.97 7.46
C VAL A 129 13.56 18.27 6.61
N TYR A 130 13.71 18.40 5.28
CA TYR A 130 12.97 17.62 4.30
C TYR A 130 13.92 16.96 3.32
N ASP A 131 14.14 15.67 3.45
CA ASP A 131 15.07 14.88 2.63
C ASP A 131 14.52 13.51 2.20
N VAL A 132 13.19 13.41 2.14
CA VAL A 132 12.45 12.21 1.69
C VAL A 132 11.63 12.50 0.42
N ASP A 133 11.05 11.47 -0.16
CA ASP A 133 10.15 11.59 -1.30
C ASP A 133 8.78 12.18 -0.90
N ASP A 134 8.29 13.12 -1.69
CA ASP A 134 6.92 13.65 -1.62
C ASP A 134 5.99 13.06 -2.68
N SER A 135 6.58 12.42 -3.70
CA SER A 135 5.85 11.67 -4.71
C SER A 135 6.67 10.51 -5.28
N VAL A 136 6.00 9.49 -5.79
CA VAL A 136 6.61 8.27 -6.32
C VAL A 136 5.75 7.67 -7.42
N THR A 137 6.37 7.09 -8.42
CA THR A 137 5.69 6.29 -9.45
C THR A 137 6.45 5.00 -9.70
N GLY A 138 5.77 3.94 -10.09
CA GLY A 138 6.45 2.69 -10.37
C GLY A 138 5.59 1.61 -11.00
N ILE A 139 6.31 0.58 -11.42
CA ILE A 139 5.77 -0.68 -11.93
C ILE A 139 6.52 -1.84 -11.27
N ILE A 140 5.77 -2.86 -10.86
CA ILE A 140 6.29 -4.08 -10.24
C ILE A 140 5.80 -5.25 -11.07
N ARG A 141 6.70 -6.14 -11.48
CA ARG A 141 6.34 -7.43 -12.08
C ARG A 141 6.35 -8.49 -10.99
N THR A 142 5.32 -9.31 -11.00
CA THR A 142 5.18 -10.47 -10.09
C THR A 142 5.00 -11.74 -10.91
N ASP A 143 4.94 -12.89 -10.27
CA ASP A 143 4.52 -14.14 -10.89
C ASP A 143 2.99 -14.25 -11.06
N GLY A 144 2.26 -13.23 -10.68
CA GLY A 144 0.84 -12.98 -10.91
C GLY A 144 0.63 -11.68 -11.68
N PRO A 145 -0.21 -10.74 -11.20
CA PRO A 145 -0.49 -9.49 -11.88
C PRO A 145 0.70 -8.55 -11.95
N THR A 146 0.80 -7.77 -13.01
CA THR A 146 1.65 -6.58 -13.02
C THR A 146 0.98 -5.49 -12.19
N ILE A 147 1.74 -4.83 -11.30
CA ILE A 147 1.26 -3.75 -10.45
C ILE A 147 1.88 -2.45 -10.93
N SER A 148 1.07 -1.42 -11.18
CA SER A 148 1.54 -0.06 -11.45
C SER A 148 0.91 0.91 -10.47
N PHE A 149 1.63 1.97 -10.10
CA PHE A 149 1.12 2.92 -9.13
C PHE A 149 1.66 4.34 -9.32
N ASN A 150 0.88 5.29 -8.82
CA ASN A 150 1.31 6.66 -8.56
C ASN A 150 0.94 7.04 -7.13
N GLY A 151 1.90 7.56 -6.39
CA GLY A 151 1.72 7.97 -5.01
C GLY A 151 2.29 9.35 -4.74
N ALA A 152 1.63 10.12 -3.90
CA ALA A 152 2.13 11.42 -3.48
C ALA A 152 1.48 11.90 -2.19
N TRP A 153 2.27 12.40 -1.28
CA TRP A 153 1.81 13.28 -0.22
C TRP A 153 1.44 14.65 -0.78
N ALA A 154 2.18 15.09 -1.82
CA ALA A 154 1.94 16.39 -2.43
C ALA A 154 2.27 16.39 -3.93
N GLU A 155 1.30 16.78 -4.72
CA GLU A 155 1.44 17.07 -6.16
C GLU A 155 0.59 18.28 -6.56
N ASN A 156 0.93 18.92 -7.68
CA ASN A 156 0.13 19.99 -8.26
C ASN A 156 -1.02 19.41 -9.09
N ILE A 157 -1.98 18.77 -8.41
CA ILE A 157 -3.20 18.18 -8.97
C ILE A 157 -4.43 18.85 -8.40
N GLY A 158 -5.58 18.76 -9.11
CA GLY A 158 -6.82 19.41 -8.68
C GLY A 158 -7.46 18.74 -7.46
N GLU A 159 -7.52 17.40 -7.46
CA GLU A 159 -8.17 16.60 -6.43
C GLU A 159 -7.31 15.41 -6.04
N SER A 160 -7.42 14.97 -4.79
CA SER A 160 -6.74 13.77 -4.32
C SER A 160 -7.40 12.51 -4.88
N GLU A 161 -6.59 11.50 -5.19
CA GLU A 161 -7.02 10.23 -5.78
C GLU A 161 -6.50 9.07 -4.93
N THR A 162 -7.40 8.32 -4.29
CA THR A 162 -7.04 7.22 -3.38
C THR A 162 -7.88 5.98 -3.71
N TYR A 163 -7.42 5.18 -4.67
CA TYR A 163 -8.12 3.98 -5.10
C TYR A 163 -7.17 2.90 -5.62
N ILE A 164 -7.70 1.67 -5.72
CA ILE A 164 -7.03 0.52 -6.34
C ILE A 164 -7.99 -0.08 -7.35
N ASP A 165 -7.51 -0.27 -8.58
CA ASP A 165 -8.20 -1.00 -9.65
C ASP A 165 -7.59 -2.41 -9.78
N PHE A 166 -8.38 -3.44 -9.54
CA PHE A 166 -8.06 -4.82 -9.87
C PHE A 166 -8.69 -5.16 -11.22
N ILE A 167 -7.86 -5.48 -12.21
CA ILE A 167 -8.29 -5.65 -13.59
C ILE A 167 -8.11 -7.11 -13.99
N GLY A 168 -9.24 -7.82 -14.12
CA GLY A 168 -9.29 -9.20 -14.55
C GLY A 168 -9.87 -9.34 -15.96
N ASP A 169 -9.72 -10.52 -16.55
CA ASP A 169 -10.20 -10.82 -17.92
C ASP A 169 -11.71 -11.08 -18.02
N LYS A 170 -12.39 -11.32 -16.86
CA LYS A 170 -13.85 -11.48 -16.78
C LYS A 170 -14.56 -10.31 -16.12
N ALA A 171 -13.93 -9.69 -15.14
CA ALA A 171 -14.48 -8.55 -14.39
C ALA A 171 -13.35 -7.69 -13.82
N GLY A 172 -13.70 -6.49 -13.36
CA GLY A 172 -12.77 -5.59 -12.68
C GLY A 172 -13.40 -4.96 -11.44
N ILE A 173 -12.57 -4.56 -10.50
CA ILE A 173 -13.01 -3.89 -9.26
C ILE A 173 -12.23 -2.59 -9.12
N ARG A 174 -12.94 -1.49 -8.80
CA ARG A 174 -12.35 -0.29 -8.22
C ARG A 174 -12.67 -0.23 -6.74
N HIS A 175 -11.65 -0.32 -5.92
CA HIS A 175 -11.75 -0.13 -4.47
C HIS A 175 -11.38 1.31 -4.11
N GLN A 176 -12.31 2.05 -3.49
CA GLN A 176 -11.98 3.32 -2.86
C GLN A 176 -11.27 3.03 -1.54
N TYR A 177 -10.05 3.49 -1.40
CA TYR A 177 -9.23 3.21 -0.21
C TYR A 177 -9.96 3.62 1.09
N CYS A 178 -9.96 2.75 2.08
CA CYS A 178 -10.76 2.84 3.31
C CYS A 178 -12.29 2.95 3.10
N GLY A 179 -12.78 2.67 1.90
CA GLY A 179 -14.20 2.73 1.53
C GLY A 179 -14.75 1.43 0.97
N GLY A 180 -15.83 1.53 0.19
CA GLY A 180 -16.41 0.42 -0.53
C GLY A 180 -15.71 0.12 -1.85
N PHE A 181 -16.35 -0.65 -2.70
CA PHE A 181 -15.86 -0.93 -4.05
C PHE A 181 -16.99 -0.98 -5.09
N VAL A 182 -16.59 -0.83 -6.35
CA VAL A 182 -17.44 -0.98 -7.52
C VAL A 182 -16.94 -2.17 -8.33
N LEU A 183 -17.84 -3.09 -8.65
CA LEU A 183 -17.59 -4.24 -9.54
C LEU A 183 -18.09 -3.90 -10.94
N TYR A 184 -17.25 -4.10 -11.95
CA TYR A 184 -17.55 -3.98 -13.37
C TYR A 184 -17.51 -5.37 -14.00
N SER A 185 -18.59 -5.80 -14.63
CA SER A 185 -18.69 -7.15 -15.23
C SER A 185 -19.58 -7.16 -16.46
N VAL A 186 -19.64 -8.30 -17.13
CA VAL A 186 -20.54 -8.55 -18.26
C VAL A 186 -21.49 -9.66 -17.92
N LYS A 187 -22.80 -9.48 -18.12
CA LYS A 187 -23.81 -10.52 -17.96
C LYS A 187 -24.83 -10.45 -19.10
N ASN A 188 -25.04 -11.54 -19.80
CA ASN A 188 -25.99 -11.64 -20.91
C ASN A 188 -25.81 -10.54 -21.96
N GLY A 189 -24.56 -10.20 -22.32
CA GLY A 189 -24.24 -9.13 -23.27
C GLY A 189 -24.38 -7.71 -22.75
N MET A 190 -24.66 -7.52 -21.47
CA MET A 190 -24.79 -6.22 -20.82
C MET A 190 -23.57 -5.91 -19.95
N LEU A 191 -23.05 -4.68 -20.08
CA LEU A 191 -22.07 -4.13 -19.14
C LEU A 191 -22.78 -3.76 -17.84
N LEU A 192 -22.29 -4.29 -16.74
CA LEU A 192 -22.83 -4.02 -15.41
C LEU A 192 -21.84 -3.25 -14.56
N ARG A 193 -22.39 -2.30 -13.79
CA ARG A 193 -21.71 -1.61 -12.70
C ARG A 193 -22.47 -1.87 -11.41
N SER A 194 -21.86 -2.55 -10.44
CA SER A 194 -22.48 -2.94 -9.19
C SER A 194 -21.76 -2.32 -8.00
N GLU A 195 -22.50 -1.76 -7.07
CA GLU A 195 -21.98 -1.22 -5.81
C GLU A 195 -22.50 -2.09 -4.65
N PRO A 196 -21.75 -3.14 -4.24
CA PRO A 196 -22.16 -4.01 -3.15
C PRO A 196 -22.37 -3.23 -1.86
N LYS A 197 -23.41 -3.56 -1.12
CA LYS A 197 -23.69 -3.00 0.20
C LYS A 197 -23.49 -4.09 1.25
N PHE A 198 -22.68 -3.79 2.24
CA PHE A 198 -22.35 -4.68 3.34
C PHE A 198 -22.20 -3.89 4.64
N ARG A 199 -22.29 -4.57 5.77
CA ARG A 199 -22.02 -3.98 7.07
C ARG A 199 -20.50 -4.02 7.31
N SER A 200 -19.89 -2.85 7.44
CA SER A 200 -18.48 -2.75 7.80
C SER A 200 -18.27 -2.99 9.28
N LYS A 201 -17.18 -3.63 9.61
CA LYS A 201 -16.63 -3.77 10.96
C LYS A 201 -15.45 -2.80 11.12
N ASP A 202 -15.09 -2.52 12.37
CA ASP A 202 -13.86 -1.80 12.66
C ASP A 202 -12.65 -2.70 12.35
N PHE A 203 -11.80 -2.28 11.43
CA PHE A 203 -10.68 -3.11 10.98
C PHE A 203 -9.54 -3.17 12.02
N TYR A 204 -9.41 -2.19 12.91
CA TYR A 204 -8.46 -2.26 14.02
C TYR A 204 -8.91 -3.29 15.06
N GLU A 205 -10.21 -3.32 15.38
CA GLU A 205 -10.77 -4.35 16.26
C GLU A 205 -10.60 -5.75 15.66
N GLU A 206 -10.89 -5.91 14.36
CA GLU A 206 -10.72 -7.20 13.65
C GLU A 206 -9.24 -7.62 13.59
N GLU A 207 -8.30 -6.69 13.45
CA GLU A 207 -6.86 -6.96 13.48
C GLU A 207 -6.43 -7.51 14.84
N ILE A 208 -6.80 -6.83 15.93
CA ILE A 208 -6.46 -7.25 17.30
C ILE A 208 -7.12 -8.59 17.63
N ASN A 209 -8.39 -8.79 17.29
CA ASN A 209 -9.09 -10.06 17.51
C ASN A 209 -8.39 -11.19 16.75
N SER A 210 -8.04 -10.99 15.47
CA SER A 210 -7.32 -11.98 14.67
C SER A 210 -5.95 -12.33 15.27
N PHE A 211 -5.21 -11.36 15.80
CA PHE A 211 -3.95 -11.61 16.49
C PHE A 211 -4.15 -12.44 17.76
N VAL A 212 -5.14 -12.08 18.58
CA VAL A 212 -5.47 -12.83 19.82
C VAL A 212 -5.87 -14.27 19.49
N ASP A 213 -6.71 -14.47 18.48
CA ASP A 213 -7.12 -15.81 18.02
C ASP A 213 -5.91 -16.61 17.55
N CYS A 214 -5.01 -16.02 16.77
CA CYS A 214 -3.76 -16.65 16.34
C CYS A 214 -2.88 -17.07 17.53
N VAL A 215 -2.78 -16.25 18.58
CA VAL A 215 -2.02 -16.58 19.80
C VAL A 215 -2.64 -17.78 20.54
N ILE A 216 -3.98 -17.86 20.58
CA ILE A 216 -4.71 -18.93 21.28
C ILE A 216 -4.67 -20.25 20.48
N THR A 217 -4.99 -20.19 19.18
CA THR A 217 -5.15 -21.37 18.33
C THR A 217 -3.86 -21.86 17.71
N ARG A 218 -2.85 -20.99 17.60
CA ARG A 218 -1.62 -21.19 16.82
C ARG A 218 -1.86 -21.43 15.32
N GLU A 219 -2.99 -20.97 14.84
CA GLU A 219 -3.32 -20.99 13.41
C GLU A 219 -2.68 -19.81 12.67
N HIS A 220 -2.96 -19.73 11.37
CA HIS A 220 -2.34 -18.78 10.45
C HIS A 220 -2.49 -17.31 10.90
N ASN A 221 -1.35 -16.60 11.01
CA ASN A 221 -1.31 -15.16 11.22
C ASN A 221 -1.48 -14.43 9.88
N ARG A 222 -2.59 -13.74 9.68
CA ARG A 222 -2.90 -13.02 8.44
C ARG A 222 -1.99 -11.84 8.16
N ALA A 223 -1.29 -11.33 9.16
CA ALA A 223 -0.36 -10.22 9.10
C ALA A 223 1.04 -10.65 9.60
N ASP A 224 1.47 -11.86 9.21
CA ASP A 224 2.76 -12.41 9.58
C ASP A 224 3.91 -11.60 8.98
N ILE A 225 5.05 -11.56 9.70
CA ILE A 225 6.27 -10.88 9.25
C ILE A 225 6.74 -11.39 7.87
N ASP A 226 6.55 -12.67 7.56
CA ASP A 226 6.95 -13.26 6.28
C ASP A 226 6.25 -12.59 5.10
N LEU A 227 4.99 -12.21 5.26
CA LEU A 227 4.21 -11.51 4.25
C LEU A 227 4.68 -10.05 4.09
N ALA A 228 5.02 -9.38 5.18
CA ALA A 228 5.50 -8.00 5.16
C ALA A 228 6.88 -7.83 4.51
N ILE A 229 7.70 -8.89 4.49
CA ILE A 229 9.01 -8.88 3.84
C ILE A 229 8.90 -8.61 2.34
N ALA A 230 7.89 -9.16 1.65
CA ALA A 230 7.69 -8.92 0.22
C ALA A 230 7.44 -7.42 -0.08
N THR A 231 6.58 -6.77 0.70
CA THR A 231 6.31 -5.33 0.59
C THR A 231 7.56 -4.50 0.86
N SER A 232 8.34 -4.85 1.90
CA SER A 232 9.59 -4.15 2.22
C SER A 232 10.63 -4.27 1.09
N LYS A 233 10.77 -5.45 0.48
CA LYS A 233 11.66 -5.67 -0.67
C LYS A 233 11.23 -4.87 -1.89
N ILE A 234 9.94 -4.79 -2.17
CA ILE A 234 9.39 -3.96 -3.25
C ILE A 234 9.76 -2.50 -3.05
N MET A 235 9.51 -1.95 -1.86
CA MET A 235 9.82 -0.54 -1.57
C MET A 235 11.31 -0.24 -1.72
N GLN A 236 12.18 -1.11 -1.20
CA GLN A 236 13.61 -0.96 -1.39
C GLN A 236 14.00 -0.99 -2.87
N ALA A 237 13.47 -1.94 -3.65
CA ALA A 237 13.76 -2.06 -5.08
C ALA A 237 13.27 -0.82 -5.87
N ILE A 238 12.18 -0.17 -5.47
CA ILE A 238 11.73 1.09 -6.06
C ILE A 238 12.75 2.22 -5.79
N TYR A 239 13.25 2.35 -4.56
CA TYR A 239 14.29 3.33 -4.24
C TYR A 239 15.60 3.05 -5.00
N ASP A 240 16.04 1.78 -5.02
CA ASP A 240 17.24 1.37 -5.76
C ASP A 240 17.08 1.64 -7.27
N SER A 241 15.89 1.38 -7.82
CA SER A 241 15.57 1.69 -9.22
C SER A 241 15.65 3.19 -9.51
N SER A 242 15.13 4.02 -8.61
CA SER A 242 15.20 5.47 -8.72
C SER A 242 16.62 6.00 -8.69
N GLU A 243 17.49 5.43 -7.83
CA GLU A 243 18.91 5.82 -7.75
C GLU A 243 19.70 5.35 -8.99
N LEU A 244 19.41 4.14 -9.47
CA LEU A 244 20.14 3.51 -10.59
C LEU A 244 19.56 3.87 -11.96
N HIS A 245 18.39 4.52 -12.03
CA HIS A 245 17.64 4.84 -13.25
C HIS A 245 17.43 3.61 -14.16
N ARG A 246 17.11 2.45 -13.57
CA ARG A 246 16.85 1.20 -14.28
C ARG A 246 15.98 0.25 -13.46
N GLU A 247 15.45 -0.78 -14.13
CA GLU A 247 14.77 -1.90 -13.46
C GLU A 247 15.73 -2.66 -12.51
N VAL A 248 15.21 -3.07 -11.36
CA VAL A 248 15.92 -3.83 -10.31
C VAL A 248 15.22 -5.17 -10.09
N VAL A 249 16.00 -6.24 -9.99
CA VAL A 249 15.50 -7.59 -9.63
C VAL A 249 15.28 -7.64 -8.12
N ILE A 250 14.21 -8.30 -7.70
CA ILE A 250 13.85 -8.50 -6.29
C ILE A 250 14.17 -9.96 -5.91
N ASP A 251 15.14 -10.16 -5.03
CA ASP A 251 15.62 -11.46 -4.55
C ASP A 251 14.85 -11.98 -3.32
#